data_3999e4c8496e83b6449175bf9c041f27
#
_entry.id   3999e4c8496e83b6449175bf9c041f27
#
_cell.length_a   1.000
_cell.length_b   1.000
_cell.length_c   1.000
_cell.angle_alpha   90.00
_cell.angle_beta   90.00
_cell.angle_gamma   90.00
#
_symmetry.space_group_name_H-M   'P 1'
#
loop_
_entity.id
_entity.type
_entity.pdbx_description
1 polymer ?
#
loop_
_entity_poly.entity_id
_entity_poly.type
_entity_poly.pdbx_seq_one_letter_code
_entity_poly.pdbx_strand_id
1 'polypeptide(L)'
;MDEQKRVALHRAKARLDAHAFYPRPVSLRGVRIWVVPWLFRLPWFRRFDGYSAWWTIAVRSRELLADETLVAHELCHVWQMQHHPVRMPLSYLLVGYARNPYEREAASV
;
A
#
# COMPACT_ATOMS: atom_id res chain seq x y z
N MET A 1 -6.31 2.12 16.83
CA MET A 1 -5.05 2.25 16.05
C MET A 1 -4.17 3.26 16.75
N ASP A 2 -2.88 3.00 16.84
CA ASP A 2 -1.99 3.96 17.49
C ASP A 2 -1.81 5.24 16.67
N GLU A 3 -1.38 6.31 17.33
CA GLU A 3 -1.29 7.64 16.73
C GLU A 3 -0.32 7.70 15.55
N GLN A 4 0.82 7.02 15.65
CA GLN A 4 1.82 7.03 14.60
C GLN A 4 1.29 6.40 13.31
N LYS A 5 0.57 5.30 13.42
CA LYS A 5 -0.07 4.64 12.26
C LYS A 5 -1.16 5.51 11.66
N ARG A 6 -1.96 6.15 12.52
CA ARG A 6 -3.01 7.05 12.08
C ARG A 6 -2.45 8.24 11.30
N VAL A 7 -1.41 8.87 11.82
CA VAL A 7 -0.75 10.00 11.15
C VAL A 7 -0.17 9.55 9.80
N ALA A 8 0.48 8.39 9.76
CA ALA A 8 1.06 7.86 8.52
C ALA A 8 -0.02 7.64 7.45
N LEU A 9 -1.17 7.08 7.81
CA LEU A 9 -2.27 6.85 6.88
C LEU A 9 -2.89 8.16 6.39
N HIS A 10 -3.08 9.14 7.26
CA HIS A 10 -3.65 10.42 6.86
C HIS A 10 -2.73 11.22 5.93
N ARG A 11 -1.42 11.17 6.16
CA ARG A 11 -0.44 11.79 5.26
C ARG A 11 -0.45 11.13 3.88
N ALA A 12 -0.46 9.81 3.87
CA ALA A 12 -0.49 9.04 2.63
C ALA A 12 -1.79 9.32 1.85
N LYS A 13 -2.93 9.36 2.55
CA LYS A 13 -4.22 9.69 1.94
C LYS A 13 -4.21 11.07 1.29
N ALA A 14 -3.72 12.08 1.98
CA ALA A 14 -3.66 13.44 1.44
C ALA A 14 -2.83 13.48 0.16
N ARG A 15 -1.72 12.76 0.13
CA ARG A 15 -0.85 12.66 -1.04
C ARG A 15 -1.55 11.96 -2.21
N LEU A 16 -2.25 10.85 -1.95
CA LEU A 16 -2.96 10.10 -2.99
C LEU A 16 -4.16 10.87 -3.54
N ASP A 17 -4.90 11.53 -2.68
CA ASP A 17 -6.09 12.30 -3.11
C ASP A 17 -5.69 13.42 -4.08
N ALA A 18 -4.47 13.96 -3.96
CA ALA A 18 -3.95 14.97 -4.87
C ALA A 18 -3.68 14.44 -6.28
N HIS A 19 -3.46 13.13 -6.45
CA HIS A 19 -3.22 12.52 -7.75
C HIS A 19 -4.49 12.27 -8.56
N ALA A 20 -5.63 12.09 -7.89
CA ALA A 20 -6.94 11.89 -8.53
C ALA A 20 -6.97 10.77 -9.58
N PHE A 21 -6.28 9.66 -9.32
CA PHE A 21 -6.24 8.52 -10.24
C PHE A 21 -7.61 7.83 -10.41
N TYR A 22 -8.46 7.92 -9.41
CA TYR A 22 -9.77 7.25 -9.38
C TYR A 22 -10.87 8.25 -9.01
N PRO A 23 -12.12 7.96 -9.41
CA PRO A 23 -13.24 8.89 -9.18
C PRO A 23 -13.52 9.17 -7.71
N ARG A 24 -13.23 8.21 -6.83
CA ARG A 24 -13.44 8.36 -5.39
C ARG A 24 -12.10 8.44 -4.68
N PRO A 25 -11.96 9.30 -3.66
CA PRO A 25 -10.75 9.35 -2.86
C PRO A 25 -10.53 8.02 -2.13
N VAL A 26 -9.29 7.75 -1.74
CA VAL A 26 -8.98 6.54 -0.99
C VAL A 26 -9.70 6.56 0.35
N SER A 27 -10.37 5.46 0.70
CA SER A 27 -11.03 5.30 1.98
C SER A 27 -10.08 4.66 2.97
N LEU A 28 -9.95 5.24 4.15
CA LEU A 28 -9.18 4.67 5.26
C LEU A 28 -10.01 3.73 6.13
N ARG A 29 -11.30 3.59 5.84
CA ARG A 29 -12.20 2.73 6.61
C ARG A 29 -11.76 1.28 6.52
N GLY A 30 -11.49 0.68 7.68
CA GLY A 30 -11.04 -0.71 7.75
C GLY A 30 -9.57 -0.94 7.39
N VAL A 31 -8.84 0.11 6.98
CA VAL A 31 -7.43 -0.01 6.66
C VAL A 31 -6.61 -0.15 7.94
N ARG A 32 -5.70 -1.12 7.96
CA ARG A 32 -4.82 -1.43 9.10
C ARG A 32 -3.38 -1.47 8.65
N ILE A 33 -2.49 -1.00 9.52
CA ILE A 33 -1.05 -1.14 9.34
C ILE A 33 -0.53 -2.07 10.43
N TRP A 34 0.27 -3.06 10.02
CA TRP A 34 0.94 -3.99 10.92
C TRP A 34 2.45 -3.85 10.77
N VAL A 35 3.14 -3.71 11.89
CA VAL A 35 4.61 -3.76 11.91
C VAL A 35 4.99 -5.22 12.20
N VAL A 36 5.48 -5.91 11.18
CA VAL A 36 5.71 -7.37 11.23
C VAL A 36 7.11 -7.73 10.69
N PRO A 37 8.17 -7.45 11.46
CA PRO A 37 9.54 -7.68 10.98
C PRO A 37 9.80 -9.12 10.54
N TRP A 38 9.18 -10.10 11.22
CA TRP A 38 9.37 -11.51 10.89
C TRP A 38 8.87 -11.89 9.49
N LEU A 39 7.83 -11.21 9.00
CA LEU A 39 7.29 -11.46 7.65
C LEU A 39 8.34 -11.17 6.59
N PHE A 40 9.09 -10.10 6.77
CA PHE A 40 10.10 -9.64 5.81
C PHE A 40 11.42 -10.39 5.92
N ARG A 41 11.52 -11.36 6.82
CA ARG A 41 12.63 -12.31 6.88
C ARG A 41 12.38 -13.53 6.00
N LEU A 42 11.14 -13.75 5.55
CA LEU A 42 10.80 -14.86 4.66
C LEU A 42 11.38 -14.59 3.27
N PRO A 43 11.82 -15.64 2.54
CA PRO A 43 12.49 -15.46 1.24
C PRO A 43 11.71 -14.65 0.22
N TRP A 44 10.37 -14.80 0.21
CA TRP A 44 9.51 -14.09 -0.74
C TRP A 44 9.37 -12.60 -0.45
N PHE A 45 9.60 -12.18 0.81
CA PHE A 45 9.37 -10.81 1.26
C PHE A 45 10.65 -10.05 1.59
N ARG A 46 11.82 -10.69 1.50
CA ARG A 46 13.10 -10.07 1.87
C ARG A 46 13.40 -8.76 1.16
N ARG A 47 13.01 -8.65 -0.09
CA ARG A 47 13.28 -7.47 -0.93
C ARG A 47 12.33 -6.31 -0.69
N PHE A 48 11.28 -6.54 0.10
CA PHE A 48 10.27 -5.51 0.36
C PHE A 48 10.48 -4.87 1.73
N ASP A 49 10.19 -3.58 1.83
CA ASP A 49 10.08 -2.86 3.10
C ASP A 49 8.62 -2.75 3.54
N GLY A 50 7.70 -2.84 2.59
CA GLY A 50 6.28 -2.85 2.83
C GLY A 50 5.57 -3.80 1.88
N TYR A 51 4.37 -4.20 2.26
CA TYR A 51 3.51 -5.05 1.46
C TYR A 51 2.05 -4.74 1.80
N SER A 52 1.18 -4.81 0.81
CA SER A 52 -0.25 -4.60 1.03
C SER A 52 -1.05 -5.78 0.49
N ALA A 53 -2.09 -6.14 1.25
CA ALA A 53 -3.04 -7.19 0.87
C ALA A 53 -4.43 -6.74 1.32
N TRP A 54 -5.34 -6.56 0.36
CA TRP A 54 -6.68 -6.03 0.58
C TRP A 54 -6.63 -4.69 1.32
N TRP A 55 -7.10 -4.64 2.57
CA TRP A 55 -7.13 -3.42 3.40
C TRP A 55 -6.01 -3.38 4.43
N THR A 56 -5.05 -4.29 4.33
CA THR A 56 -3.96 -4.41 5.30
C THR A 56 -2.64 -4.00 4.66
N ILE A 57 -1.89 -3.16 5.36
CA ILE A 57 -0.53 -2.77 5.00
C ILE A 57 0.41 -3.36 6.04
N ALA A 58 1.44 -4.04 5.59
CA ALA A 58 2.50 -4.57 6.46
C ALA A 58 3.79 -3.81 6.20
N VAL A 59 4.50 -3.42 7.24
CA VAL A 59 5.80 -2.75 7.13
C VAL A 59 6.85 -3.50 7.96
N ARG A 60 8.10 -3.41 7.51
CA ARG A 60 9.23 -4.12 8.11
C ARG A 60 9.56 -3.60 9.51
N SER A 61 9.46 -2.30 9.73
CA SER A 61 9.78 -1.69 11.01
C SER A 61 8.90 -0.48 11.28
N ARG A 62 8.84 -0.09 12.55
CA ARG A 62 8.06 1.08 12.95
C ARG A 62 8.62 2.38 12.38
N GLU A 63 9.92 2.45 12.16
CA GLU A 63 10.58 3.62 11.56
C GLU A 63 10.07 3.91 10.16
N LEU A 64 9.66 2.88 9.41
CA LEU A 64 9.12 3.04 8.06
C LEU A 64 7.76 3.74 8.04
N LEU A 65 7.09 3.87 9.17
CA LEU A 65 5.85 4.66 9.27
C LEU A 65 6.11 6.15 9.00
N ALA A 66 7.34 6.61 9.18
CA ALA A 66 7.74 7.98 8.86
C ALA A 66 8.08 8.16 7.37
N ASP A 67 8.23 7.08 6.62
CA ASP A 67 8.48 7.11 5.17
C ASP A 67 7.16 7.30 4.43
N GLU A 68 6.80 8.55 4.19
CA GLU A 68 5.54 8.90 3.51
C GLU A 68 5.42 8.26 2.13
N THR A 69 6.52 8.18 1.38
CA THR A 69 6.52 7.59 0.04
C THR A 69 6.18 6.11 0.09
N LEU A 70 6.76 5.37 1.04
CA LEU A 70 6.47 3.96 1.22
C LEU A 70 5.01 3.74 1.61
N VAL A 71 4.52 4.49 2.60
CA VAL A 71 3.13 4.34 3.08
C VAL A 71 2.15 4.72 1.97
N ALA A 72 2.43 5.79 1.21
CA ALA A 72 1.61 6.20 0.08
C ALA A 72 1.59 5.13 -1.03
N HIS A 73 2.74 4.51 -1.33
CA HIS A 73 2.83 3.42 -2.29
C HIS A 73 1.91 2.26 -1.89
N GLU A 74 2.01 1.83 -0.65
CA GLU A 74 1.19 0.71 -0.15
C GLU A 74 -0.30 1.08 -0.04
N LEU A 75 -0.61 2.29 0.39
CA LEU A 75 -1.99 2.76 0.42
C LEU A 75 -2.57 2.91 -0.99
N CYS A 76 -1.73 3.24 -1.98
CA CYS A 76 -2.16 3.27 -3.37
C CYS A 76 -2.67 1.89 -3.81
N HIS A 77 -2.00 0.81 -3.42
CA HIS A 77 -2.49 -0.54 -3.70
C HIS A 77 -3.85 -0.82 -3.04
N VAL A 78 -4.07 -0.33 -1.83
CA VAL A 78 -5.39 -0.41 -1.18
C VAL A 78 -6.43 0.37 -1.99
N TRP A 79 -6.08 1.55 -2.45
CA TRP A 79 -6.96 2.38 -3.29
C TRP A 79 -7.33 1.68 -4.59
N GLN A 80 -6.33 1.06 -5.24
CA GLN A 80 -6.55 0.24 -6.42
C GLN A 80 -7.51 -0.92 -6.14
N MET A 81 -7.33 -1.58 -5.00
CA MET A 81 -8.20 -2.68 -4.57
C MET A 81 -9.64 -2.22 -4.33
N GLN A 82 -9.82 -1.03 -3.78
CA GLN A 82 -11.15 -0.46 -3.54
C GLN A 82 -11.92 -0.22 -4.84
N HIS A 83 -11.22 0.09 -5.93
CA HIS A 83 -11.82 0.35 -7.24
C HIS A 83 -11.79 -0.86 -8.18
N HIS A 84 -10.83 -1.75 -8.00
CA HIS A 84 -10.65 -2.93 -8.85
C HIS A 84 -10.38 -4.18 -8.00
N PRO A 85 -11.37 -4.65 -7.21
CA PRO A 85 -11.14 -5.72 -6.23
C PRO A 85 -10.83 -7.10 -6.84
N VAL A 86 -11.19 -7.30 -8.11
CA VAL A 86 -10.91 -8.55 -8.83
C VAL A 86 -9.80 -8.33 -9.86
N ARG A 87 -9.91 -7.26 -10.61
CA ARG A 87 -9.01 -6.95 -11.72
C ARG A 87 -7.57 -6.74 -11.27
N MET A 88 -7.39 -6.05 -10.16
CA MET A 88 -6.05 -5.73 -9.65
C MET A 88 -5.31 -6.99 -9.20
N PRO A 89 -5.86 -7.85 -8.29
CA PRO A 89 -5.17 -9.08 -7.92
C PRO A 89 -4.97 -10.03 -9.10
N LEU A 90 -5.96 -10.13 -10.00
CA LEU A 90 -5.84 -10.98 -11.18
C LEU A 90 -4.68 -10.54 -12.09
N SER A 91 -4.46 -9.23 -12.21
CA SER A 91 -3.36 -8.70 -13.02
C SER A 91 -1.99 -9.17 -12.53
N TYR A 92 -1.80 -9.32 -11.22
CA TYR A 92 -0.54 -9.84 -10.68
C TYR A 92 -0.30 -11.30 -11.03
N LEU A 93 -1.36 -12.09 -11.17
CA LEU A 93 -1.25 -13.47 -11.61
C LEU A 93 -0.90 -13.57 -13.11
N LEU A 94 -1.44 -12.67 -13.92
CA LEU A 94 -1.29 -12.74 -15.38
C LEU A 94 -0.05 -12.02 -15.90
N VAL A 95 0.29 -10.87 -15.32
CA VAL A 95 1.37 -10.00 -15.80
C VAL A 95 2.61 -10.10 -14.91
N GLY A 96 2.42 -10.43 -13.62
CA GLY A 96 3.48 -10.46 -12.64
C GLY A 96 3.68 -9.09 -11.98
N TYR A 97 4.77 -8.97 -11.20
CA TYR A 97 5.04 -7.81 -10.37
C TYR A 97 5.73 -6.68 -11.14
N ALA A 98 6.85 -6.99 -11.79
CA ALA A 98 7.75 -5.97 -12.35
C ALA A 98 7.14 -5.14 -13.49
N ARG A 99 6.23 -5.74 -14.26
CA ARG A 99 5.59 -5.10 -15.41
C ARG A 99 4.15 -4.72 -15.16
N ASN A 100 3.70 -4.84 -13.92
CA ASN A 100 2.30 -4.59 -13.58
C ASN A 100 1.98 -3.10 -13.64
N PRO A 101 0.94 -2.67 -14.37
CA PRO A 101 0.57 -1.25 -14.45
C PRO A 101 0.15 -0.67 -13.10
N TYR A 102 -0.44 -1.47 -12.20
CA TYR A 102 -0.80 -1.02 -10.86
C TYR A 102 0.45 -0.71 -10.03
N GLU A 103 1.53 -1.47 -10.23
CA GLU A 103 2.79 -1.22 -9.56
C GLU A 103 3.43 0.08 -10.06
N ARG A 104 3.37 0.34 -11.35
CA ARG A 104 3.86 1.61 -11.93
C ARG A 104 3.09 2.81 -11.39
N GLU A 105 1.76 2.68 -11.28
CA GLU A 105 0.91 3.72 -10.74
C GLU A 105 1.27 4.00 -9.28
N ALA A 106 1.43 2.95 -8.46
CA ALA A 106 1.82 3.09 -7.07
C ALA A 106 3.21 3.70 -6.91
N ALA A 107 4.13 3.41 -7.82
CA ALA A 107 5.48 3.98 -7.81
C ALA A 107 5.51 5.45 -8.20
N SER A 108 4.46 5.96 -8.83
CA SER A 108 4.39 7.36 -9.29
C SER A 108 3.89 8.34 -8.24
N VAL A 109 3.42 7.86 -7.10
CA VAL A 109 2.83 8.73 -6.05
C VAL A 109 3.85 9.37 -5.09
#